data_77c431871cc391b6c4dcca07ade2f4f4
#
_entry.id   77c431871cc391b6c4dcca07ade2f4f4
#
_cell.length_a   1.000
_cell.length_b   1.000
_cell.length_c   1.000
_cell.angle_alpha   90.00
_cell.angle_beta   90.00
_cell.angle_gamma   90.00
#
_symmetry.space_group_name_H-M   'P 1'
#
loop_
_entity.id
_entity.type
_entity.pdbx_description
1 polymer ?
#
loop_
_entity_poly.entity_id
_entity_poly.type
_entity_poly.pdbx_seq_one_letter_code
_entity_poly.pdbx_strand_id
1 'polypeptide(L)'
;MKRFLALAIITVGMSFPLSAQEHSNRPTSTPGNTPAPSNTADDNGGWVKFTSPNGRFSVLMPEIPPEKTETTDSANGPYTTHLFVVRDTTSVYLIGWVDYDPSFNFNRQAELEANRDNFVKGIQATLLSSKETVIDGYNAIEFTAEAGDRIFKSRVFLVGRRPYQIVIGSPKGMDDTALVERFFNSFKVSRLN
;
A
#
# COMPACT_ATOMS: atom_id res chain seq x y z
N MET A 1 22.46 -15.56 -21.36
CA MET A 1 21.47 -16.16 -20.44
C MET A 1 20.50 -15.06 -20.02
N LYS A 2 19.28 -15.04 -20.54
CA LYS A 2 18.26 -14.06 -20.20
C LYS A 2 17.68 -14.44 -18.82
N ARG A 3 18.03 -13.69 -17.79
CA ARG A 3 17.44 -13.83 -16.46
C ARG A 3 16.04 -13.21 -16.52
N PHE A 4 15.01 -14.06 -16.67
CA PHE A 4 13.63 -13.63 -16.46
C PHE A 4 13.42 -13.54 -14.95
N LEU A 5 13.45 -12.33 -14.43
CA LEU A 5 13.08 -12.02 -13.06
C LEU A 5 11.55 -12.18 -12.95
N ALA A 6 11.09 -12.81 -11.89
CA ALA A 6 9.66 -12.97 -11.63
C ALA A 6 9.01 -11.59 -11.48
N LEU A 7 7.98 -11.37 -12.26
CA LEU A 7 7.28 -10.11 -12.39
C LEU A 7 6.05 -10.15 -11.46
N ALA A 8 6.22 -9.81 -10.18
CA ALA A 8 5.08 -9.48 -9.34
C ALA A 8 4.52 -8.13 -9.81
N ILE A 9 3.59 -8.16 -10.76
CA ILE A 9 2.94 -6.96 -11.28
C ILE A 9 1.81 -6.60 -10.32
N ILE A 10 2.03 -5.59 -9.46
CA ILE A 10 0.91 -4.86 -8.87
C ILE A 10 0.34 -3.99 -10.01
N THR A 11 -0.44 -4.60 -10.88
CA THR A 11 -1.21 -3.86 -11.88
C THR A 11 -2.36 -3.16 -11.19
N VAL A 12 -2.08 -1.97 -10.68
CA VAL A 12 -3.13 -1.04 -10.29
C VAL A 12 -3.73 -0.51 -11.60
N GLY A 13 -4.80 -1.14 -12.07
CA GLY A 13 -5.63 -0.59 -13.13
C GLY A 13 -6.23 0.74 -12.64
N MET A 14 -5.47 1.82 -12.77
CA MET A 14 -5.94 3.17 -12.47
C MET A 14 -6.73 3.70 -13.66
N SER A 15 -7.96 3.19 -13.84
CA SER A 15 -8.97 3.91 -14.62
C SER A 15 -9.51 5.03 -13.73
N PHE A 16 -9.27 6.27 -14.11
CA PHE A 16 -9.87 7.45 -13.47
C PHE A 16 -11.24 7.73 -14.10
N PRO A 17 -12.37 7.40 -13.45
CA PRO A 17 -13.65 7.97 -13.88
C PRO A 17 -13.78 9.37 -13.29
N LEU A 18 -13.92 10.34 -14.17
CA LEU A 18 -14.45 11.65 -13.84
C LEU A 18 -15.94 11.45 -13.54
N SER A 19 -16.37 11.46 -12.29
CA SER A 19 -17.79 11.35 -11.94
C SER A 19 -18.28 12.58 -11.23
N ALA A 20 -19.30 13.17 -11.86
CA ALA A 20 -20.12 14.25 -11.36
C ALA A 20 -20.94 13.83 -10.12
N GLN A 21 -21.21 14.83 -9.28
CA GLN A 21 -22.10 14.75 -8.12
C GLN A 21 -23.53 14.35 -8.53
N GLU A 22 -24.12 13.45 -7.75
CA GLU A 22 -25.57 13.39 -7.61
C GLU A 22 -25.98 13.43 -6.14
N HIS A 23 -26.88 14.39 -5.88
CA HIS A 23 -27.61 14.56 -4.63
C HIS A 23 -28.65 13.44 -4.48
N SER A 24 -28.77 12.81 -3.34
CA SER A 24 -29.96 12.06 -2.98
C SER A 24 -30.32 12.11 -1.51
N ASN A 25 -31.52 12.53 -1.29
CA ASN A 25 -32.42 12.62 -0.18
C ASN A 25 -32.28 11.61 0.98
N ARG A 26 -32.34 12.20 2.17
CA ARG A 26 -32.46 11.57 3.48
C ARG A 26 -33.92 11.22 3.80
N PRO A 27 -34.26 10.03 4.29
CA PRO A 27 -35.44 9.82 5.10
C PRO A 27 -35.13 9.87 6.60
N THR A 28 -35.99 10.59 7.28
CA THR A 28 -36.06 10.75 8.75
C THR A 28 -36.63 9.50 9.38
N SER A 29 -35.98 8.97 10.42
CA SER A 29 -36.62 8.04 11.36
C SER A 29 -36.16 8.26 12.81
N THR A 30 -37.10 8.24 13.69
CA THR A 30 -37.24 8.55 15.12
C THR A 30 -36.30 7.74 16.04
N PRO A 31 -35.90 8.27 17.22
CA PRO A 31 -34.82 7.71 18.06
C PRO A 31 -35.30 6.58 18.97
N GLY A 32 -34.59 5.44 18.83
CA GLY A 32 -34.59 4.39 19.87
C GLY A 32 -33.34 4.54 20.73
N ASN A 33 -33.51 4.65 22.02
CA ASN A 33 -32.46 4.73 23.04
C ASN A 33 -31.72 3.40 23.13
N THR A 34 -30.56 3.32 22.47
CA THR A 34 -29.52 2.31 22.74
C THR A 34 -28.29 3.07 23.25
N PRO A 35 -27.65 2.62 24.35
CA PRO A 35 -26.43 3.29 24.82
C PRO A 35 -25.39 3.29 23.70
N ALA A 36 -24.95 4.46 23.31
CA ALA A 36 -23.85 4.64 22.36
C ALA A 36 -22.60 3.95 22.91
N PRO A 37 -21.85 3.17 22.07
CA PRO A 37 -20.51 2.77 22.45
C PRO A 37 -19.70 4.07 22.67
N SER A 38 -19.03 4.15 23.80
CA SER A 38 -18.13 5.23 24.13
C SER A 38 -17.04 5.30 23.06
N ASN A 39 -17.22 6.18 22.07
CA ASN A 39 -16.15 6.64 21.22
C ASN A 39 -15.19 7.42 22.10
N THR A 40 -14.14 6.78 22.62
CA THR A 40 -12.90 7.45 22.88
C THR A 40 -12.51 8.05 21.54
N ALA A 41 -12.57 9.38 21.42
CA ALA A 41 -12.02 10.10 20.30
C ALA A 41 -10.52 9.73 20.24
N ASP A 42 -10.19 8.79 19.36
CA ASP A 42 -8.81 8.41 19.12
C ASP A 42 -8.09 9.64 18.59
N ASP A 43 -6.96 9.97 19.22
CA ASP A 43 -6.04 11.08 18.92
C ASP A 43 -5.40 10.94 17.50
N ASN A 44 -6.04 10.18 16.64
CA ASN A 44 -5.61 9.80 15.29
C ASN A 44 -6.13 10.75 14.20
N GLY A 45 -6.58 11.99 14.57
CA GLY A 45 -6.95 13.02 13.58
C GLY A 45 -7.87 12.51 12.46
N GLY A 46 -8.87 11.69 12.79
CA GLY A 46 -9.84 11.14 11.84
C GLY A 46 -9.39 9.89 11.07
N TRP A 47 -8.15 9.40 11.28
CA TRP A 47 -7.69 8.16 10.67
C TRP A 47 -8.03 6.94 11.54
N VAL A 48 -8.28 5.81 10.90
CA VAL A 48 -8.56 4.54 11.57
C VAL A 48 -7.31 3.67 11.64
N LYS A 49 -7.13 2.97 12.75
CA LYS A 49 -6.11 1.93 12.84
C LYS A 49 -6.61 0.68 12.14
N PHE A 50 -6.06 0.39 10.97
CA PHE A 50 -6.30 -0.84 10.24
C PHE A 50 -5.30 -1.91 10.66
N THR A 51 -5.78 -3.14 10.88
CA THR A 51 -4.93 -4.31 11.18
C THR A 51 -5.28 -5.43 10.21
N SER A 52 -4.27 -5.95 9.52
CA SER A 52 -4.39 -7.13 8.67
C SER A 52 -3.78 -8.35 9.35
N PRO A 53 -4.58 -9.29 9.87
CA PRO A 53 -4.05 -10.51 10.50
C PRO A 53 -3.24 -11.37 9.54
N ASN A 54 -3.72 -11.55 8.30
CA ASN A 54 -3.02 -12.33 7.26
C ASN A 54 -1.75 -11.62 6.80
N GLY A 55 -1.80 -10.30 6.63
CA GLY A 55 -0.65 -9.47 6.31
C GLY A 55 0.29 -9.25 7.49
N ARG A 56 -0.12 -9.57 8.73
CA ARG A 56 0.67 -9.39 9.94
C ARG A 56 1.21 -7.98 10.12
N PHE A 57 0.36 -6.98 9.88
CA PHE A 57 0.71 -5.58 10.08
C PHE A 57 -0.47 -4.77 10.63
N SER A 58 -0.15 -3.59 11.14
CA SER A 58 -1.13 -2.53 11.41
C SER A 58 -0.63 -1.21 10.86
N VAL A 59 -1.56 -0.30 10.55
CA VAL A 59 -1.27 1.02 9.97
C VAL A 59 -2.43 1.96 10.23
N LEU A 60 -2.19 3.26 10.24
CA LEU A 60 -3.23 4.29 10.19
C LEU A 60 -3.62 4.56 8.74
N MET A 61 -4.91 4.57 8.43
CA MET A 61 -5.45 4.85 7.10
C MET A 61 -6.67 5.78 7.22
N PRO A 62 -7.01 6.53 6.16
CA PRO A 62 -8.20 7.38 6.17
C PRO A 62 -9.50 6.61 6.42
N GLU A 63 -9.58 5.37 5.95
CA GLU A 63 -10.69 4.45 6.14
C GLU A 63 -10.21 3.00 6.13
N ILE A 64 -11.10 2.06 6.47
CA ILE A 64 -10.79 0.61 6.38
C ILE A 64 -10.76 0.20 4.90
N PRO A 65 -9.60 -0.26 4.37
CA PRO A 65 -9.46 -0.59 2.96
C PRO A 65 -10.08 -1.96 2.63
N PRO A 66 -10.66 -2.12 1.42
CA PRO A 66 -10.97 -3.43 0.89
C PRO A 66 -9.69 -4.16 0.47
N GLU A 67 -9.63 -5.48 0.69
CA GLU A 67 -8.55 -6.34 0.20
C GLU A 67 -8.83 -6.80 -1.23
N LYS A 68 -7.79 -6.73 -2.08
CA LYS A 68 -7.74 -7.42 -3.37
C LYS A 68 -6.63 -8.46 -3.33
N THR A 69 -6.93 -9.67 -3.74
CA THR A 69 -5.98 -10.79 -3.77
C THR A 69 -5.92 -11.39 -5.16
N GLU A 70 -4.72 -11.67 -5.64
CA GLU A 70 -4.48 -12.30 -6.94
C GLU A 70 -3.35 -13.32 -6.83
N THR A 71 -3.61 -14.54 -7.31
CA THR A 71 -2.58 -15.59 -7.40
C THR A 71 -2.11 -15.69 -8.83
N THR A 72 -0.81 -15.72 -9.02
CA THR A 72 -0.14 -15.79 -10.32
C THR A 72 0.82 -16.94 -10.35
N ASP A 73 0.76 -17.74 -11.41
CA ASP A 73 1.77 -18.73 -11.74
C ASP A 73 2.92 -18.07 -12.51
N SER A 74 4.15 -18.32 -12.08
CA SER A 74 5.34 -17.76 -12.74
C SER A 74 6.38 -18.85 -13.00
N ALA A 75 7.36 -18.54 -13.85
CA ALA A 75 8.49 -19.44 -14.12
C ALA A 75 9.37 -19.72 -12.87
N ASN A 76 9.27 -18.90 -11.83
CA ASN A 76 9.99 -19.08 -10.56
C ASN A 76 9.13 -19.76 -9.47
N GLY A 77 7.90 -20.11 -9.78
CA GLY A 77 6.89 -20.66 -8.88
C GLY A 77 5.69 -19.74 -8.69
N PRO A 78 4.61 -20.22 -8.08
CA PRO A 78 3.43 -19.44 -7.81
C PRO A 78 3.66 -18.43 -6.68
N TYR A 79 2.93 -17.31 -6.73
CA TYR A 79 2.88 -16.31 -5.67
C TYR A 79 1.50 -15.67 -5.59
N THR A 80 1.15 -15.15 -4.42
CA THR A 80 -0.10 -14.45 -4.19
C THR A 80 0.17 -13.00 -3.77
N THR A 81 -0.38 -12.05 -4.51
CA THR A 81 -0.34 -10.63 -4.20
C THR A 81 -1.57 -10.24 -3.41
N HIS A 82 -1.38 -9.46 -2.36
CA HIS A 82 -2.43 -8.84 -1.55
C HIS A 82 -2.29 -7.34 -1.62
N LEU A 83 -3.39 -6.63 -1.88
CA LEU A 83 -3.39 -5.20 -2.11
C LEU A 83 -4.56 -4.53 -1.39
N PHE A 84 -4.26 -3.44 -0.67
CA PHE A 84 -5.21 -2.52 -0.07
C PHE A 84 -5.02 -1.14 -0.66
N VAL A 85 -6.08 -0.50 -1.09
CA VAL A 85 -6.06 0.86 -1.66
C VAL A 85 -7.17 1.69 -1.07
N VAL A 86 -6.81 2.86 -0.53
CA VAL A 86 -7.74 3.90 -0.08
C VAL A 86 -7.42 5.20 -0.80
N ARG A 87 -8.44 5.98 -1.06
CA ARG A 87 -8.32 7.34 -1.59
C ARG A 87 -9.07 8.30 -0.69
N ASP A 88 -8.43 9.40 -0.35
CA ASP A 88 -9.12 10.57 0.18
C ASP A 88 -9.32 11.62 -0.93
N THR A 89 -9.65 12.85 -0.56
CA THR A 89 -9.89 13.93 -1.52
C THR A 89 -8.67 14.32 -2.35
N THR A 90 -7.45 14.05 -1.88
CA THR A 90 -6.20 14.48 -2.50
C THR A 90 -5.24 13.36 -2.78
N SER A 91 -5.15 12.38 -1.89
CA SER A 91 -4.09 11.36 -1.89
C SER A 91 -4.63 9.96 -2.11
N VAL A 92 -3.77 9.07 -2.58
CA VAL A 92 -4.00 7.63 -2.63
C VAL A 92 -3.00 6.93 -1.73
N TYR A 93 -3.50 5.98 -0.92
CA TYR A 93 -2.73 5.17 0.01
C TYR A 93 -2.81 3.73 -0.45
N LEU A 94 -1.67 3.07 -0.54
CA LEU A 94 -1.58 1.69 -0.97
C LEU A 94 -0.68 0.92 -0.01
N ILE A 95 -1.13 -0.29 0.35
CA ILE A 95 -0.34 -1.27 1.06
C ILE A 95 -0.47 -2.58 0.32
N GLY A 96 0.65 -3.22 0.04
CA GLY A 96 0.68 -4.54 -0.57
C GLY A 96 1.73 -5.44 0.06
N TRP A 97 1.51 -6.73 -0.04
CA TRP A 97 2.53 -7.73 0.22
C TRP A 97 2.37 -8.91 -0.73
N VAL A 98 3.40 -9.74 -0.79
CA VAL A 98 3.39 -10.95 -1.62
C VAL A 98 3.71 -12.16 -0.77
N ASP A 99 2.91 -13.21 -0.90
CA ASP A 99 3.19 -14.54 -0.37
C ASP A 99 3.72 -15.43 -1.49
N TYR A 100 4.96 -15.88 -1.35
CA TYR A 100 5.60 -16.80 -2.27
C TYR A 100 5.42 -18.24 -1.83
N ASP A 101 5.08 -19.12 -2.78
CA ASP A 101 5.14 -20.56 -2.54
C ASP A 101 6.56 -20.95 -2.05
N PRO A 102 6.69 -21.96 -1.17
CA PRO A 102 7.99 -22.43 -0.70
C PRO A 102 8.96 -22.81 -1.83
N SER A 103 8.47 -23.30 -2.96
CA SER A 103 9.25 -23.67 -4.15
C SER A 103 9.77 -22.47 -4.95
N PHE A 104 9.24 -21.27 -4.71
CA PHE A 104 9.63 -20.05 -5.43
C PHE A 104 11.13 -19.76 -5.24
N ASN A 105 11.85 -19.55 -6.34
CA ASN A 105 13.26 -19.20 -6.33
C ASN A 105 13.48 -17.75 -5.89
N PHE A 106 13.68 -17.54 -4.60
CA PHE A 106 13.68 -16.23 -3.96
C PHE A 106 15.08 -15.66 -3.76
N ASN A 107 15.32 -14.46 -4.30
CA ASN A 107 16.53 -13.66 -4.06
C ASN A 107 16.14 -12.32 -3.42
N ARG A 108 16.63 -12.03 -2.21
CA ARG A 108 16.22 -10.86 -1.42
C ARG A 108 16.47 -9.53 -2.09
N GLN A 109 17.67 -9.32 -2.64
CA GLN A 109 18.04 -8.04 -3.28
C GLN A 109 17.26 -7.85 -4.57
N ALA A 110 17.23 -8.88 -5.42
CA ALA A 110 16.48 -8.86 -6.66
C ALA A 110 14.97 -8.62 -6.42
N GLU A 111 14.43 -9.09 -5.29
CA GLU A 111 13.03 -8.91 -4.95
C GLU A 111 12.68 -7.48 -4.58
N LEU A 112 13.54 -6.80 -3.80
CA LEU A 112 13.35 -5.36 -3.48
C LEU A 112 13.37 -4.50 -4.74
N GLU A 113 14.35 -4.73 -5.60
CA GLU A 113 14.48 -4.02 -6.89
C GLU A 113 13.29 -4.31 -7.81
N ALA A 114 12.87 -5.59 -7.89
CA ALA A 114 11.75 -5.98 -8.72
C ALA A 114 10.43 -5.34 -8.26
N ASN A 115 10.17 -5.25 -6.96
CA ASN A 115 8.98 -4.57 -6.44
C ASN A 115 8.96 -3.10 -6.83
N ARG A 116 10.09 -2.37 -6.70
CA ARG A 116 10.22 -0.98 -7.15
C ARG A 116 9.95 -0.87 -8.65
N ASP A 117 10.68 -1.64 -9.46
CA ASP A 117 10.65 -1.53 -10.91
C ASP A 117 9.28 -1.92 -11.50
N ASN A 118 8.65 -2.94 -10.92
CA ASN A 118 7.31 -3.36 -11.31
C ASN A 118 6.26 -2.31 -10.97
N PHE A 119 6.36 -1.69 -9.78
CA PHE A 119 5.47 -0.58 -9.42
C PHE A 119 5.62 0.58 -10.41
N VAL A 120 6.85 1.04 -10.66
CA VAL A 120 7.14 2.14 -11.59
C VAL A 120 6.60 1.83 -12.99
N LYS A 121 6.85 0.61 -13.49
CA LYS A 121 6.34 0.16 -14.78
C LYS A 121 4.82 0.04 -14.81
N GLY A 122 4.22 -0.53 -13.74
CA GLY A 122 2.77 -0.78 -13.65
C GLY A 122 1.92 0.48 -13.69
N ILE A 123 2.40 1.58 -13.10
CA ILE A 123 1.74 2.89 -13.15
C ILE A 123 2.28 3.80 -14.25
N GLN A 124 3.16 3.30 -15.12
CA GLN A 124 3.81 4.07 -16.20
C GLN A 124 4.53 5.32 -15.69
N ALA A 125 5.20 5.19 -14.54
CA ALA A 125 5.87 6.30 -13.88
C ALA A 125 7.31 6.46 -14.34
N THR A 126 7.87 7.67 -14.11
CA THR A 126 9.30 7.96 -14.15
C THR A 126 9.85 7.83 -12.73
N LEU A 127 10.90 7.02 -12.53
CA LEU A 127 11.61 6.93 -11.26
C LEU A 127 12.44 8.22 -11.06
N LEU A 128 12.14 8.97 -10.01
CA LEU A 128 12.85 10.22 -9.68
C LEU A 128 14.01 9.99 -8.73
N SER A 129 13.84 9.11 -7.76
CA SER A 129 14.89 8.75 -6.79
C SER A 129 14.70 7.33 -6.28
N SER A 130 15.81 6.69 -5.88
CA SER A 130 15.79 5.38 -5.24
C SER A 130 16.97 5.27 -4.29
N LYS A 131 16.73 4.79 -3.06
CA LYS A 131 17.74 4.66 -2.02
C LYS A 131 17.54 3.34 -1.28
N GLU A 132 18.61 2.55 -1.19
CA GLU A 132 18.65 1.43 -0.25
C GLU A 132 18.80 1.93 1.18
N THR A 133 18.09 1.30 2.10
CA THR A 133 18.06 1.69 3.51
C THR A 133 17.70 0.51 4.40
N VAL A 134 17.61 0.76 5.70
CA VAL A 134 17.12 -0.21 6.69
C VAL A 134 15.97 0.43 7.46
N ILE A 135 14.82 -0.24 7.51
CA ILE A 135 13.62 0.21 8.22
C ILE A 135 13.26 -0.85 9.26
N ASP A 136 13.23 -0.45 10.54
CA ASP A 136 12.94 -1.35 11.68
C ASP A 136 13.80 -2.63 11.68
N GLY A 137 15.04 -2.55 11.18
CA GLY A 137 15.99 -3.68 11.07
C GLY A 137 15.83 -4.51 9.79
N TYR A 138 14.95 -4.15 8.88
CA TYR A 138 14.75 -4.84 7.60
C TYR A 138 15.40 -4.09 6.45
N ASN A 139 16.06 -4.83 5.54
CA ASN A 139 16.54 -4.23 4.29
C ASN A 139 15.38 -3.69 3.48
N ALA A 140 15.52 -2.48 2.98
CA ALA A 140 14.47 -1.75 2.32
C ALA A 140 14.99 -0.91 1.14
N ILE A 141 14.07 -0.53 0.26
CA ILE A 141 14.26 0.52 -0.75
C ILE A 141 13.19 1.59 -0.52
N GLU A 142 13.63 2.83 -0.38
CA GLU A 142 12.76 4.00 -0.50
C GLU A 142 12.92 4.59 -1.90
N PHE A 143 11.80 4.94 -2.53
CA PHE A 143 11.85 5.57 -3.83
C PHE A 143 10.72 6.58 -4.04
N THR A 144 10.95 7.50 -4.96
CA THR A 144 9.96 8.46 -5.44
C THR A 144 9.80 8.27 -6.94
N ALA A 145 8.57 8.26 -7.40
CA ALA A 145 8.23 8.15 -8.81
C ALA A 145 7.15 9.17 -9.20
N GLU A 146 7.13 9.55 -10.46
CA GLU A 146 6.19 10.50 -11.04
C GLU A 146 5.35 9.84 -12.12
N ALA A 147 4.02 9.94 -12.01
CA ALA A 147 3.10 9.51 -13.05
C ALA A 147 1.97 10.54 -13.24
N GLY A 148 1.84 11.07 -14.43
CA GLY A 148 0.87 12.11 -14.74
C GLY A 148 1.07 13.37 -13.89
N ASP A 149 0.03 13.75 -13.15
CA ASP A 149 0.02 14.88 -12.24
C ASP A 149 0.35 14.52 -10.78
N ARG A 150 0.86 13.31 -10.53
CA ARG A 150 1.09 12.79 -9.17
C ARG A 150 2.53 12.41 -8.91
N ILE A 151 2.92 12.59 -7.65
CA ILE A 151 4.17 12.07 -7.08
C ILE A 151 3.81 10.92 -6.13
N PHE A 152 4.48 9.79 -6.32
CA PHE A 152 4.37 8.60 -5.49
C PHE A 152 5.63 8.42 -4.66
N LYS A 153 5.49 8.40 -3.34
CA LYS A 153 6.55 8.03 -2.40
C LYS A 153 6.28 6.61 -1.91
N SER A 154 7.29 5.76 -1.90
CA SER A 154 7.16 4.34 -1.58
C SER A 154 8.30 3.84 -0.70
N ARG A 155 7.97 2.88 0.17
CA ARG A 155 8.90 2.02 0.90
C ARG A 155 8.60 0.57 0.57
N VAL A 156 9.62 -0.17 0.18
CA VAL A 156 9.56 -1.63 0.02
C VAL A 156 10.56 -2.25 0.99
N PHE A 157 10.14 -3.24 1.78
CA PHE A 157 11.03 -3.93 2.70
C PHE A 157 10.65 -5.41 2.86
N LEU A 158 11.60 -6.22 3.28
CA LEU A 158 11.47 -7.67 3.36
C LEU A 158 11.46 -8.16 4.80
N VAL A 159 10.39 -8.87 5.16
CA VAL A 159 10.30 -9.61 6.43
C VAL A 159 10.33 -11.11 6.12
N GLY A 160 11.49 -11.73 6.33
CA GLY A 160 11.70 -13.10 5.85
C GLY A 160 11.68 -13.18 4.33
N ARG A 161 10.69 -13.88 3.77
CA ARG A 161 10.45 -14.00 2.32
C ARG A 161 9.28 -13.14 1.83
N ARG A 162 8.68 -12.33 2.70
CA ARG A 162 7.49 -11.53 2.39
C ARG A 162 7.91 -10.07 2.16
N PRO A 163 7.85 -9.56 0.93
CA PRO A 163 7.98 -8.13 0.68
C PRO A 163 6.70 -7.41 1.08
N TYR A 164 6.87 -6.25 1.70
CA TYR A 164 5.81 -5.28 1.94
C TYR A 164 6.13 -4.02 1.15
N GLN A 165 5.12 -3.46 0.52
CA GLN A 165 5.21 -2.17 -0.12
C GLN A 165 4.13 -1.24 0.43
N ILE A 166 4.53 -0.06 0.88
CA ILE A 166 3.65 1.01 1.31
C ILE A 166 3.88 2.22 0.42
N VAL A 167 2.80 2.81 -0.09
CA VAL A 167 2.85 3.90 -1.05
C VAL A 167 1.86 4.99 -0.70
N ILE A 168 2.26 6.23 -0.83
CA ILE A 168 1.37 7.39 -0.86
C ILE A 168 1.58 8.14 -2.17
N GLY A 169 0.48 8.46 -2.86
CA GLY A 169 0.48 9.26 -4.08
C GLY A 169 -0.28 10.55 -3.88
N SER A 170 0.37 11.69 -4.10
CA SER A 170 -0.20 13.03 -3.92
C SER A 170 -0.06 13.86 -5.20
N PRO A 171 -0.91 14.87 -5.45
CA PRO A 171 -0.73 15.78 -6.57
C PRO A 171 0.64 16.46 -6.53
N LYS A 172 1.22 16.74 -7.68
CA LYS A 172 2.44 17.53 -7.78
C LYS A 172 2.27 18.90 -7.12
N GLY A 173 3.29 19.32 -6.36
CA GLY A 173 3.25 20.57 -5.62
C GLY A 173 2.48 20.53 -4.30
N MET A 174 1.84 19.41 -3.96
CA MET A 174 1.25 19.15 -2.65
C MET A 174 2.13 18.16 -1.87
N ASP A 175 3.33 18.58 -1.50
CA ASP A 175 4.25 17.74 -0.72
C ASP A 175 4.00 17.92 0.78
N ASP A 176 2.99 17.23 1.30
CA ASP A 176 2.73 17.18 2.75
C ASP A 176 3.64 16.12 3.39
N THR A 177 4.82 16.56 3.80
CA THR A 177 5.79 15.69 4.47
C THR A 177 5.24 15.10 5.77
N ALA A 178 4.46 15.85 6.54
CA ALA A 178 3.88 15.37 7.80
C ALA A 178 2.87 14.23 7.53
N LEU A 179 2.06 14.34 6.48
CA LEU A 179 1.13 13.31 6.05
C LEU A 179 1.88 12.02 5.63
N VAL A 180 2.93 12.17 4.82
CA VAL A 180 3.78 11.05 4.37
C VAL A 180 4.42 10.33 5.56
N GLU A 181 5.04 11.08 6.46
CA GLU A 181 5.67 10.53 7.67
C GLU A 181 4.66 9.86 8.59
N ARG A 182 3.49 10.47 8.79
CA ARG A 182 2.41 9.88 9.57
C ARG A 182 2.01 8.52 9.04
N PHE A 183 1.75 8.41 7.73
CA PHE A 183 1.36 7.16 7.08
C PHE A 183 2.48 6.12 7.22
N PHE A 184 3.69 6.45 6.79
CA PHE A 184 4.80 5.52 6.79
C PHE A 184 5.22 5.06 8.19
N ASN A 185 5.26 5.96 9.18
CA ASN A 185 5.68 5.64 10.53
C ASN A 185 4.60 4.89 11.33
N SER A 186 3.34 4.97 10.90
CA SER A 186 2.24 4.20 11.50
C SER A 186 2.26 2.73 11.11
N PHE A 187 2.92 2.36 10.00
CA PHE A 187 3.01 0.99 9.54
C PHE A 187 3.92 0.17 10.45
N LYS A 188 3.38 -0.90 11.02
CA LYS A 188 4.10 -1.80 11.93
C LYS A 188 3.83 -3.24 11.56
N VAL A 189 4.91 -4.00 11.33
CA VAL A 189 4.81 -5.45 11.15
C VAL A 189 4.75 -6.13 12.52
N SER A 190 3.80 -7.04 12.69
CA SER A 190 3.72 -7.86 13.90
C SER A 190 4.87 -8.87 13.90
N ARG A 191 5.69 -8.85 14.93
CA ARG A 191 6.75 -9.86 15.10
C ARG A 191 6.13 -11.22 15.26
N LEU A 192 6.72 -12.23 14.61
CA LEU A 192 6.45 -13.64 14.95
C LEU A 192 7.06 -13.89 16.34
N ASN A 193 6.21 -14.20 17.30
CA ASN A 193 6.66 -14.81 18.55
C ASN A 193 6.97 -16.28 18.29
#